data_b6608edd39416982f3de5dbb330de456
#
_entry.id   b6608edd39416982f3de5dbb330de456
#
_cell.length_a   1.000
_cell.length_b   1.000
_cell.length_c   1.000
_cell.angle_alpha   90.00
_cell.angle_beta   90.00
_cell.angle_gamma   90.00
#
_symmetry.space_group_name_H-M   'P 1'
#
loop_
_entity.id
_entity.type
_entity.pdbx_description
1 polymer ?
#
loop_
_entity_poly.entity_id
_entity_poly.type
_entity_poly.pdbx_seq_one_letter_code
_entity_poly.pdbx_strand_id
1 'polypeptide(L)'
;NAAVVEDKKNGLDGHNPWNEAAKKLESETLEEYGVEKVSELPFNYSGYRMQKGEEHEAQIYKKHYDILNKIAIKQNKVYESLSFLSPFISLRFLSMDVSNTSDKLHWKFTNAAEKYRLQKQEFLNYDIKDNSKYGERGYNMTEEKFKQLPKFNFTPPTNSEIIKENTQNILFLCLWLFLPFVGLLIFSKNK
;
A
#
# COMPACT_ATOMS: atom_id res chain seq x y z
N ASN A 1 9.73 -3.11 14.65
CA ASN A 1 9.61 -3.91 13.45
C ASN A 1 8.81 -5.19 13.65
N ALA A 2 7.55 -5.01 14.15
CA ALA A 2 6.67 -6.11 14.53
C ALA A 2 6.31 -7.03 13.34
N ALA A 3 6.12 -6.46 12.14
CA ALA A 3 5.84 -7.24 10.93
C ALA A 3 6.95 -8.26 10.63
N VAL A 4 8.21 -7.82 10.63
CA VAL A 4 9.36 -8.70 10.38
C VAL A 4 9.50 -9.80 11.43
N VAL A 5 9.17 -9.49 12.70
CA VAL A 5 9.20 -10.48 13.78
C VAL A 5 8.09 -11.51 13.62
N GLU A 6 6.87 -11.06 13.27
CA GLU A 6 5.73 -11.92 13.01
C GLU A 6 5.98 -12.82 11.79
N ASP A 7 6.49 -12.24 10.71
CA ASP A 7 6.83 -12.95 9.48
C ASP A 7 7.90 -14.03 9.72
N LYS A 8 8.99 -13.69 10.39
CA LYS A 8 10.03 -14.67 10.74
C LYS A 8 9.56 -15.80 11.65
N LYS A 9 8.57 -15.55 12.50
CA LYS A 9 8.04 -16.54 13.43
C LYS A 9 7.05 -17.50 12.77
N ASN A 10 6.18 -16.98 11.93
CA ASN A 10 5.05 -17.72 11.37
C ASN A 10 5.13 -17.82 9.84
N GLY A 11 6.16 -17.22 9.23
CA GLY A 11 6.18 -16.93 7.81
C GLY A 11 6.38 -18.16 6.93
N LEU A 12 5.61 -18.22 5.90
CA LEU A 12 5.87 -19.06 4.75
C LEU A 12 6.89 -18.35 3.88
N ASP A 13 8.17 -18.71 4.03
CA ASP A 13 9.23 -18.21 3.14
C ASP A 13 9.16 -18.96 1.80
N GLY A 14 8.62 -18.31 0.79
CA GLY A 14 8.49 -18.86 -0.56
C GLY A 14 9.82 -19.17 -1.25
N HIS A 15 10.94 -18.64 -0.75
CA HIS A 15 12.29 -18.88 -1.27
C HIS A 15 13.05 -19.96 -0.48
N ASN A 16 12.62 -20.27 0.75
CA ASN A 16 13.27 -21.26 1.61
C ASN A 16 12.44 -22.55 1.75
N PRO A 17 12.77 -23.61 1.00
CA PRO A 17 12.04 -24.89 1.09
C PRO A 17 12.22 -25.62 2.42
N TRP A 18 13.17 -25.22 3.26
CA TRP A 18 13.49 -25.87 4.53
C TRP A 18 12.69 -25.32 5.71
N ASN A 19 11.93 -24.27 5.50
CA ASN A 19 11.04 -23.69 6.47
C ASN A 19 9.87 -24.65 6.78
N GLU A 20 9.46 -24.75 8.05
CA GLU A 20 8.41 -25.68 8.48
C GLU A 20 7.06 -25.40 7.80
N ALA A 21 6.72 -24.11 7.60
CA ALA A 21 5.51 -23.73 6.86
C ALA A 21 5.59 -24.13 5.38
N ALA A 22 6.79 -24.02 4.78
CA ALA A 22 7.00 -24.45 3.40
C ALA A 22 6.88 -25.98 3.23
N LYS A 23 7.41 -26.75 4.19
CA LYS A 23 7.25 -28.21 4.21
C LYS A 23 5.80 -28.64 4.40
N LYS A 24 5.08 -27.93 5.27
CA LYS A 24 3.65 -28.16 5.48
C LYS A 24 2.86 -27.89 4.18
N LEU A 25 3.11 -26.75 3.54
CA LEU A 25 2.49 -26.43 2.25
C LEU A 25 2.79 -27.49 1.20
N GLU A 26 4.04 -28.00 1.16
CA GLU A 26 4.43 -29.06 0.25
C GLU A 26 3.64 -30.33 0.50
N SER A 27 3.57 -30.80 1.75
CA SER A 27 2.83 -32.01 2.11
C SER A 27 1.33 -31.89 1.80
N GLU A 28 0.71 -30.76 2.13
CA GLU A 28 -0.69 -30.48 1.83
C GLU A 28 -0.96 -30.47 0.33
N THR A 29 -0.04 -29.87 -0.46
CA THR A 29 -0.17 -29.83 -1.93
C THR A 29 -0.03 -31.24 -2.54
N LEU A 30 0.93 -32.04 -2.10
CA LEU A 30 1.13 -33.40 -2.56
C LEU A 30 -0.09 -34.29 -2.26
N GLU A 31 -0.65 -34.16 -1.06
CA GLU A 31 -1.86 -34.86 -0.67
C GLU A 31 -3.08 -34.45 -1.52
N GLU A 32 -3.26 -33.15 -1.76
CA GLU A 32 -4.35 -32.61 -2.59
C GLU A 32 -4.32 -33.17 -4.02
N TYR A 33 -3.13 -33.30 -4.60
CA TYR A 33 -2.96 -33.79 -5.97
C TYR A 33 -2.75 -35.30 -6.06
N GLY A 34 -2.65 -36.00 -4.92
CA GLY A 34 -2.49 -37.46 -4.86
C GLY A 34 -1.17 -37.96 -5.45
N VAL A 35 -0.09 -37.18 -5.33
CA VAL A 35 1.25 -37.50 -5.85
C VAL A 35 2.27 -37.58 -4.70
N GLU A 36 3.35 -38.34 -4.92
CA GLU A 36 4.38 -38.52 -3.90
C GLU A 36 5.51 -37.46 -3.96
N LYS A 37 5.70 -36.83 -5.14
CA LYS A 37 6.82 -35.91 -5.37
C LYS A 37 6.35 -34.65 -6.07
N VAL A 38 6.96 -33.54 -5.74
CA VAL A 38 6.70 -32.22 -6.38
C VAL A 38 6.96 -32.22 -7.89
N SER A 39 7.81 -33.12 -8.39
CA SER A 39 8.08 -33.28 -9.83
C SER A 39 6.92 -33.93 -10.61
N GLU A 40 5.96 -34.53 -9.91
CA GLU A 40 4.77 -35.19 -10.49
C GLU A 40 3.57 -34.24 -10.56
N LEU A 41 3.69 -33.06 -9.95
CA LEU A 41 2.65 -32.03 -10.03
C LEU A 41 2.48 -31.53 -11.48
N PRO A 42 1.25 -31.18 -11.88
CA PRO A 42 0.97 -30.68 -13.23
C PRO A 42 1.49 -29.26 -13.48
N PHE A 43 2.19 -28.67 -12.53
CA PHE A 43 2.76 -27.33 -12.59
C PHE A 43 4.11 -27.27 -11.87
N ASN A 44 4.87 -26.17 -12.08
CA ASN A 44 6.10 -25.94 -11.34
C ASN A 44 5.81 -25.49 -9.91
N TYR A 45 6.09 -26.39 -8.95
CA TYR A 45 5.88 -26.13 -7.53
C TYR A 45 6.68 -24.93 -6.99
N SER A 46 7.83 -24.61 -7.58
CA SER A 46 8.61 -23.44 -7.16
C SER A 46 7.85 -22.13 -7.37
N GLY A 47 7.19 -21.97 -8.52
CA GLY A 47 6.34 -20.79 -8.78
C GLY A 47 5.12 -20.73 -7.86
N TYR A 48 4.49 -21.86 -7.61
CA TYR A 48 3.37 -21.97 -6.68
C TYR A 48 3.77 -21.58 -5.25
N ARG A 49 4.88 -22.13 -4.72
CA ARG A 49 5.38 -21.83 -3.39
C ARG A 49 5.77 -20.35 -3.23
N MET A 50 6.47 -19.78 -4.24
CA MET A 50 6.79 -18.35 -4.24
C MET A 50 5.54 -17.49 -4.16
N GLN A 51 4.49 -17.82 -4.91
CA GLN A 51 3.23 -17.10 -4.85
C GLN A 51 2.56 -17.20 -3.49
N LYS A 52 2.52 -18.38 -2.89
CA LYS A 52 1.97 -18.58 -1.54
C LYS A 52 2.76 -17.83 -0.47
N GLY A 53 4.08 -17.76 -0.60
CA GLY A 53 4.94 -16.94 0.27
C GLY A 53 4.61 -15.44 0.16
N GLU A 54 4.50 -14.93 -1.05
CA GLU A 54 4.12 -13.52 -1.29
C GLU A 54 2.74 -13.18 -0.73
N GLU A 55 1.74 -14.06 -0.91
CA GLU A 55 0.40 -13.87 -0.35
C GLU A 55 0.42 -13.81 1.17
N HIS A 56 1.19 -14.69 1.81
CA HIS A 56 1.33 -14.72 3.26
C HIS A 56 2.04 -13.48 3.79
N GLU A 57 3.17 -13.11 3.19
CA GLU A 57 3.95 -11.92 3.56
C GLU A 57 3.10 -10.65 3.39
N ALA A 58 2.40 -10.52 2.27
CA ALA A 58 1.54 -9.38 1.99
C ALA A 58 0.44 -9.20 3.06
N GLN A 59 -0.16 -10.29 3.56
CA GLN A 59 -1.16 -10.23 4.62
C GLN A 59 -0.57 -9.69 5.94
N ILE A 60 0.63 -10.17 6.33
CA ILE A 60 1.31 -9.72 7.54
C ILE A 60 1.68 -8.25 7.44
N TYR A 61 2.34 -7.84 6.35
CA TYR A 61 2.72 -6.44 6.14
C TYR A 61 1.52 -5.52 6.08
N LYS A 62 0.47 -5.91 5.34
CA LYS A 62 -0.77 -5.13 5.26
C LYS A 62 -1.37 -4.89 6.64
N LYS A 63 -1.47 -5.91 7.48
CA LYS A 63 -1.97 -5.80 8.86
C LYS A 63 -1.22 -4.72 9.65
N HIS A 64 0.12 -4.74 9.61
CA HIS A 64 0.95 -3.80 10.36
C HIS A 64 0.92 -2.39 9.77
N TYR A 65 0.94 -2.26 8.44
CA TYR A 65 0.83 -0.97 7.78
C TYR A 65 -0.55 -0.33 7.97
N ASP A 66 -1.64 -1.11 7.98
CA ASP A 66 -2.98 -0.61 8.29
C ASP A 66 -3.07 -0.04 9.72
N ILE A 67 -2.36 -0.64 10.69
CA ILE A 67 -2.28 -0.11 12.06
C ILE A 67 -1.55 1.24 12.06
N LEU A 68 -0.39 1.34 11.40
CA LEU A 68 0.37 2.60 11.31
C LEU A 68 -0.44 3.69 10.62
N ASN A 69 -1.12 3.36 9.52
CA ASN A 69 -1.98 4.30 8.82
C ASN A 69 -3.14 4.81 9.70
N LYS A 70 -3.80 3.92 10.44
CA LYS A 70 -4.85 4.31 11.41
C LYS A 70 -4.34 5.26 12.49
N ILE A 71 -3.12 5.04 12.98
CA ILE A 71 -2.49 5.94 13.96
C ILE A 71 -2.24 7.32 13.33
N ALA A 72 -1.65 7.37 12.14
CA ALA A 72 -1.39 8.61 11.41
C ALA A 72 -2.68 9.40 11.13
N ILE A 73 -3.73 8.72 10.64
CA ILE A 73 -5.05 9.32 10.41
C ILE A 73 -5.62 9.90 11.71
N LYS A 74 -5.52 9.16 12.82
CA LYS A 74 -6.01 9.65 14.12
C LYS A 74 -5.26 10.89 14.59
N GLN A 75 -3.93 10.91 14.45
CA GLN A 75 -3.11 12.07 14.78
C GLN A 75 -3.46 13.28 13.91
N ASN A 76 -3.56 13.10 12.59
CA ASN A 76 -3.92 14.18 11.68
C ASN A 76 -5.31 14.75 11.99
N LYS A 77 -6.30 13.91 12.30
CA LYS A 77 -7.63 14.38 12.72
C LYS A 77 -7.60 15.27 13.96
N VAL A 78 -6.73 14.98 14.94
CA VAL A 78 -6.55 15.84 16.12
C VAL A 78 -6.00 17.19 15.68
N TYR A 79 -4.97 17.22 14.83
CA TYR A 79 -4.44 18.48 14.30
C TYR A 79 -5.47 19.26 13.49
N GLU A 80 -6.20 18.59 12.60
CA GLU A 80 -7.26 19.21 11.79
C GLU A 80 -8.36 19.80 12.69
N SER A 81 -8.72 19.15 13.80
CA SER A 81 -9.71 19.67 14.73
C SER A 81 -9.25 20.98 15.44
N LEU A 82 -7.95 21.25 15.49
CA LEU A 82 -7.38 22.46 16.04
C LEU A 82 -7.15 23.57 14.98
N SER A 83 -7.50 23.33 13.74
CA SER A 83 -7.26 24.28 12.63
C SER A 83 -8.08 25.56 12.76
N PHE A 84 -9.19 25.56 13.53
CA PHE A 84 -9.95 26.77 13.85
C PHE A 84 -9.20 27.73 14.80
N LEU A 85 -8.24 27.22 15.59
CA LEU A 85 -7.45 28.04 16.53
C LEU A 85 -6.31 28.82 15.85
N SER A 86 -5.85 28.37 14.69
CA SER A 86 -4.71 28.98 14.01
C SER A 86 -4.82 28.84 12.49
N PRO A 87 -4.74 29.97 11.75
CA PRO A 87 -4.74 29.94 10.29
C PRO A 87 -3.56 29.15 9.72
N PHE A 88 -2.44 29.06 10.45
CA PHE A 88 -1.26 28.33 10.02
C PHE A 88 -1.53 26.83 9.88
N ILE A 89 -2.35 26.25 10.76
CA ILE A 89 -2.70 24.81 10.69
C ILE A 89 -3.51 24.53 9.41
N SER A 90 -4.54 25.33 9.14
CA SER A 90 -5.35 25.20 7.92
C SER A 90 -4.51 25.40 6.66
N LEU A 91 -3.64 26.43 6.66
CA LEU A 91 -2.74 26.71 5.54
C LEU A 91 -1.78 25.55 5.28
N ARG A 92 -1.24 24.95 6.35
CA ARG A 92 -0.33 23.80 6.26
C ARG A 92 -1.02 22.61 5.56
N PHE A 93 -2.20 22.19 6.02
CA PHE A 93 -2.91 21.06 5.41
C PHE A 93 -3.26 21.32 3.95
N LEU A 94 -3.83 22.48 3.65
CA LEU A 94 -4.14 22.87 2.27
C LEU A 94 -2.88 22.89 1.39
N SER A 95 -1.79 23.47 1.86
CA SER A 95 -0.52 23.54 1.14
C SER A 95 0.07 22.15 0.87
N MET A 96 0.02 21.24 1.86
CA MET A 96 0.51 19.87 1.70
C MET A 96 -0.32 19.08 0.68
N ASP A 97 -1.64 19.25 0.67
CA ASP A 97 -2.51 18.60 -0.31
C ASP A 97 -2.30 19.16 -1.72
N VAL A 98 -2.22 20.50 -1.87
CA VAL A 98 -1.96 21.16 -3.17
C VAL A 98 -0.60 20.79 -3.75
N SER A 99 0.43 20.67 -2.89
CA SER A 99 1.77 20.26 -3.31
C SER A 99 1.96 18.75 -3.47
N ASN A 100 0.91 17.96 -3.24
CA ASN A 100 0.95 16.50 -3.26
C ASN A 100 1.97 15.87 -2.27
N THR A 101 2.17 16.51 -1.10
CA THR A 101 3.11 16.08 -0.06
C THR A 101 2.42 15.65 1.23
N SER A 102 1.10 15.53 1.24
CA SER A 102 0.35 15.12 2.43
C SER A 102 0.51 13.63 2.73
N ASP A 103 0.45 13.28 4.03
CA ASP A 103 0.44 11.87 4.48
C ASP A 103 -0.66 11.05 3.80
N LYS A 104 -1.82 11.67 3.58
CA LYS A 104 -2.95 11.05 2.90
C LYS A 104 -2.59 10.61 1.48
N LEU A 105 -1.91 11.48 0.72
CA LEU A 105 -1.46 11.15 -0.62
C LEU A 105 -0.33 10.13 -0.61
N HIS A 106 0.60 10.25 0.34
CA HIS A 106 1.64 9.26 0.56
C HIS A 106 1.05 7.85 0.74
N TRP A 107 0.03 7.69 1.60
CA TRP A 107 -0.64 6.40 1.81
C TRP A 107 -1.40 5.92 0.57
N LYS A 108 -2.07 6.82 -0.18
CA LYS A 108 -2.71 6.47 -1.45
C LYS A 108 -1.68 5.94 -2.46
N PHE A 109 -0.55 6.62 -2.58
CA PHE A 109 0.54 6.20 -3.47
C PHE A 109 1.15 4.87 -3.03
N THR A 110 1.49 4.72 -1.75
CA THR A 110 2.10 3.50 -1.20
C THR A 110 1.19 2.28 -1.40
N ASN A 111 -0.12 2.43 -1.16
CA ASN A 111 -1.08 1.35 -1.41
C ASN A 111 -1.20 1.01 -2.90
N ALA A 112 -1.15 2.00 -3.79
CA ALA A 112 -1.17 1.76 -5.23
C ALA A 112 0.12 1.06 -5.70
N ALA A 113 1.27 1.48 -5.19
CA ALA A 113 2.56 0.87 -5.49
C ALA A 113 2.65 -0.57 -4.99
N GLU A 114 2.15 -0.84 -3.77
CA GLU A 114 2.11 -2.20 -3.21
C GLU A 114 1.16 -3.11 -4.01
N LYS A 115 -0.02 -2.62 -4.36
CA LYS A 115 -0.94 -3.35 -5.24
C LYS A 115 -0.27 -3.72 -6.57
N TYR A 116 0.44 -2.77 -7.17
CA TYR A 116 1.18 -3.00 -8.41
C TYR A 116 2.30 -4.03 -8.21
N ARG A 117 3.06 -3.94 -7.11
CA ARG A 117 4.10 -4.90 -6.76
C ARG A 117 3.54 -6.32 -6.70
N LEU A 118 2.44 -6.50 -5.96
CA LEU A 118 1.79 -7.80 -5.83
C LEU A 118 1.27 -8.33 -7.16
N GLN A 119 0.60 -7.51 -7.97
CA GLN A 119 0.13 -7.91 -9.30
C GLN A 119 1.29 -8.34 -10.23
N LYS A 120 2.40 -7.61 -10.18
CA LYS A 120 3.59 -7.95 -10.95
C LYS A 120 4.19 -9.26 -10.48
N GLN A 121 4.31 -9.45 -9.16
CA GLN A 121 4.87 -10.67 -8.57
C GLN A 121 3.99 -11.88 -8.87
N GLU A 122 2.68 -11.74 -8.73
CA GLU A 122 1.71 -12.76 -9.09
C GLU A 122 1.85 -13.19 -10.55
N PHE A 123 1.93 -12.23 -11.47
CA PHE A 123 2.11 -12.51 -12.89
C PHE A 123 3.41 -13.29 -13.16
N LEU A 124 4.52 -12.91 -12.52
CA LEU A 124 5.82 -13.59 -12.68
C LEU A 124 5.80 -15.00 -12.08
N ASN A 125 5.23 -15.15 -10.87
CA ASN A 125 5.19 -16.44 -10.18
C ASN A 125 4.29 -17.44 -10.92
N TYR A 126 3.13 -16.99 -11.43
CA TYR A 126 2.26 -17.86 -12.24
C TYR A 126 2.88 -18.17 -13.60
N ASP A 127 3.64 -17.28 -14.20
CA ASP A 127 4.37 -17.62 -15.42
C ASP A 127 5.37 -18.75 -15.20
N ILE A 128 6.14 -18.69 -14.10
CA ILE A 128 7.05 -19.78 -13.71
C ILE A 128 6.24 -21.05 -13.41
N LYS A 129 5.15 -20.95 -12.65
CA LYS A 129 4.31 -22.07 -12.27
C LYS A 129 3.78 -22.82 -13.50
N ASP A 130 3.26 -22.09 -14.49
CA ASP A 130 2.47 -22.69 -15.58
C ASP A 130 3.31 -22.99 -16.83
N ASN A 131 4.48 -22.35 -16.99
CA ASN A 131 5.28 -22.46 -18.23
C ASN A 131 6.69 -23.02 -18.04
N SER A 132 7.03 -23.46 -16.83
CA SER A 132 8.31 -24.15 -16.57
C SER A 132 8.11 -25.45 -15.81
N LYS A 133 9.16 -26.27 -15.73
CA LYS A 133 9.14 -27.54 -14.98
C LYS A 133 9.88 -27.40 -13.67
N TYR A 134 9.45 -28.12 -12.64
CA TYR A 134 10.16 -28.17 -11.38
C TYR A 134 11.60 -28.63 -11.56
N GLY A 135 12.55 -27.88 -11.00
CA GLY A 135 13.99 -28.15 -11.14
C GLY A 135 14.61 -27.68 -12.46
N GLU A 136 13.85 -27.10 -13.37
CA GLU A 136 14.37 -26.51 -14.60
C GLU A 136 15.24 -25.30 -14.29
N ARG A 137 16.47 -25.27 -14.85
CA ARG A 137 17.37 -24.15 -14.74
C ARG A 137 17.33 -23.31 -16.01
N GLY A 138 17.28 -22.00 -15.85
CA GLY A 138 17.37 -21.06 -16.97
C GLY A 138 16.04 -20.82 -17.70
N TYR A 139 14.89 -21.08 -17.05
CA TYR A 139 13.61 -20.62 -17.59
C TYR A 139 13.63 -19.09 -17.76
N ASN A 140 13.25 -18.63 -18.94
CA ASN A 140 13.08 -17.23 -19.26
C ASN A 140 11.67 -17.00 -19.83
N MET A 141 11.00 -15.97 -19.32
CA MET A 141 9.73 -15.52 -19.86
C MET A 141 9.88 -15.07 -21.32
N THR A 142 8.90 -15.38 -22.16
CA THR A 142 8.89 -14.92 -23.55
C THR A 142 8.69 -13.41 -23.65
N GLU A 143 9.17 -12.79 -24.73
CA GLU A 143 9.02 -11.35 -24.96
C GLU A 143 7.55 -10.92 -25.03
N GLU A 144 6.68 -11.75 -25.65
CA GLU A 144 5.25 -11.48 -25.75
C GLU A 144 4.59 -11.44 -24.37
N LYS A 145 4.96 -12.36 -23.47
CA LYS A 145 4.46 -12.35 -22.10
C LYS A 145 5.03 -11.20 -21.29
N PHE A 146 6.31 -10.90 -21.46
CA PHE A 146 6.93 -9.74 -20.79
C PHE A 146 6.20 -8.43 -21.14
N LYS A 147 5.74 -8.25 -22.36
CA LYS A 147 4.94 -7.10 -22.78
C LYS A 147 3.55 -7.02 -22.10
N GLN A 148 3.06 -8.12 -21.54
CA GLN A 148 1.79 -8.18 -20.81
C GLN A 148 1.93 -7.84 -19.31
N LEU A 149 3.14 -7.63 -18.82
CA LEU A 149 3.35 -7.23 -17.43
C LEU A 149 2.49 -6.02 -17.07
N PRO A 150 1.83 -6.04 -15.92
CA PRO A 150 1.08 -4.87 -15.42
C PRO A 150 1.96 -3.63 -15.43
N LYS A 151 1.40 -2.50 -15.81
CA LYS A 151 2.07 -1.20 -15.77
C LYS A 151 1.59 -0.43 -14.54
N PHE A 152 2.55 0.18 -13.84
CA PHE A 152 2.19 1.06 -12.75
C PHE A 152 1.46 2.29 -13.28
N ASN A 153 0.29 2.55 -12.73
CA ASN A 153 -0.48 3.75 -13.01
C ASN A 153 -1.00 4.32 -11.69
N PHE A 154 -0.60 5.53 -11.39
CA PHE A 154 -1.08 6.29 -10.24
C PHE A 154 -1.46 7.69 -10.69
N THR A 155 -2.72 8.05 -10.47
CA THR A 155 -3.22 9.39 -10.77
C THR A 155 -3.39 10.13 -9.45
N PRO A 156 -2.64 11.24 -9.23
CA PRO A 156 -2.85 12.08 -8.05
C PRO A 156 -4.24 12.73 -8.11
N PRO A 157 -4.77 13.19 -6.96
CA PRO A 157 -6.05 13.87 -6.91
C PRO A 157 -6.04 15.15 -7.75
N THR A 158 -7.17 15.42 -8.38
CA THR A 158 -7.38 16.66 -9.15
C THR A 158 -7.52 17.87 -8.22
N ASN A 159 -7.28 19.07 -8.74
CA ASN A 159 -7.48 20.31 -7.98
C ASN A 159 -8.91 20.42 -7.42
N SER A 160 -9.91 19.96 -8.15
CA SER A 160 -11.32 19.95 -7.68
C SER A 160 -11.51 19.03 -6.47
N GLU A 161 -10.91 17.86 -6.47
CA GLU A 161 -10.96 16.93 -5.35
C GLU A 161 -10.21 17.50 -4.13
N ILE A 162 -9.03 18.11 -4.35
CA ILE A 162 -8.26 18.77 -3.29
C ILE A 162 -9.08 19.88 -2.63
N ILE A 163 -9.70 20.76 -3.42
CA ILE A 163 -10.55 21.85 -2.90
C ILE A 163 -11.72 21.29 -2.10
N LYS A 164 -12.40 20.28 -2.62
CA LYS A 164 -13.54 19.63 -1.95
C LYS A 164 -13.13 18.99 -0.62
N GLU A 165 -12.01 18.29 -0.58
CA GLU A 165 -11.50 17.65 0.63
C GLU A 165 -10.99 18.67 1.66
N ASN A 166 -10.55 19.86 1.24
CA ASN A 166 -10.05 20.94 2.08
C ASN A 166 -11.07 22.06 2.36
N THR A 167 -12.35 21.85 2.07
CA THR A 167 -13.40 22.87 2.26
C THR A 167 -13.38 23.45 3.68
N GLN A 168 -13.19 22.64 4.72
CA GLN A 168 -13.11 23.06 6.11
C GLN A 168 -11.91 23.97 6.36
N ASN A 169 -10.73 23.60 5.87
CA ASN A 169 -9.50 24.41 6.01
C ASN A 169 -9.64 25.76 5.28
N ILE A 170 -10.25 25.75 4.11
CA ILE A 170 -10.53 26.98 3.33
C ILE A 170 -11.50 27.90 4.11
N LEU A 171 -12.57 27.34 4.67
CA LEU A 171 -13.53 28.12 5.49
C LEU A 171 -12.85 28.74 6.72
N PHE A 172 -11.98 28.01 7.41
CA PHE A 172 -11.23 28.56 8.54
C PHE A 172 -10.25 29.66 8.13
N LEU A 173 -9.57 29.51 6.98
CA LEU A 173 -8.72 30.58 6.44
C LEU A 173 -9.52 31.84 6.11
N CYS A 174 -10.70 31.69 5.50
CA CYS A 174 -11.62 32.82 5.27
C CYS A 174 -12.03 33.47 6.58
N LEU A 175 -12.41 32.70 7.60
CA LEU A 175 -12.78 33.21 8.92
C LEU A 175 -11.64 34.04 9.53
N TRP A 176 -10.43 33.52 9.53
CA TRP A 176 -9.24 34.23 10.04
C TRP A 176 -8.90 35.49 9.25
N LEU A 177 -9.24 35.56 7.98
CA LEU A 177 -9.10 36.79 7.17
C LEU A 177 -10.15 37.83 7.54
N PHE A 178 -11.41 37.41 7.74
CA PHE A 178 -12.52 38.33 8.02
C PHE A 178 -12.53 38.86 9.46
N LEU A 179 -12.12 38.08 10.46
CA LEU A 179 -12.11 38.51 11.87
C LEU A 179 -11.28 39.79 12.12
N PRO A 180 -10.01 39.87 11.70
CA PRO A 180 -9.24 41.10 11.83
C PRO A 180 -9.82 42.29 11.07
N PHE A 181 -10.36 42.02 9.86
CA PHE A 181 -10.97 43.04 9.00
C PHE A 181 -12.19 43.66 9.67
N VAL A 182 -13.09 42.85 10.24
CA VAL A 182 -14.25 43.32 10.99
C VAL A 182 -13.80 44.08 12.26
N GLY A 183 -12.77 43.59 12.97
CA GLY A 183 -12.17 44.26 14.11
C GLY A 183 -11.70 45.68 13.73
N LEU A 184 -10.94 45.80 12.64
CA LEU A 184 -10.47 47.10 12.15
C LEU A 184 -11.61 48.08 11.82
N LEU A 185 -12.70 47.58 11.21
CA LEU A 185 -13.88 48.41 10.88
C LEU A 185 -14.57 48.91 12.15
N ILE A 186 -14.70 48.09 13.18
CA ILE A 186 -15.33 48.47 14.46
C ILE A 186 -14.48 49.54 15.19
N PHE A 187 -13.16 49.29 15.30
CA PHE A 187 -12.26 50.23 15.96
C PHE A 187 -12.06 51.55 15.20
N SER A 188 -12.14 51.52 13.87
CA SER A 188 -12.06 52.71 13.02
C SER A 188 -13.28 53.62 13.17
N LYS A 189 -14.47 53.07 13.41
CA LYS A 189 -15.70 53.87 13.58
C LYS A 189 -15.81 54.56 14.94
N ASN A 190 -15.05 54.09 15.92
CA ASN A 190 -15.04 54.66 17.28
C ASN A 190 -13.98 55.76 17.52
N LYS A 191 -13.31 56.21 16.44
CA LYS A 191 -12.46 57.40 16.41
C LYS A 191 -13.16 58.52 15.62
#